data_edce7d570b3b2a54dec06bee469bfa40
#
_entry.id   edce7d570b3b2a54dec06bee469bfa40
#
_cell.length_a   1.000
_cell.length_b   1.000
_cell.length_c   1.000
_cell.angle_alpha   90.00
_cell.angle_beta   90.00
_cell.angle_gamma   90.00
#
_symmetry.space_group_name_H-M   'P 1'
#
loop_
_entity.id
_entity.type
_entity.pdbx_description
1 polymer ?
#
loop_
_entity_poly.entity_id
_entity_poly.type
_entity_poly.pdbx_seq_one_letter_code
_entity_poly.pdbx_strand_id
1 'polypeptide(L)'
;MAIAQYLEKSITRFVTGEGAAKLISEYGFAVNDEYNPPNFDVQNGVLQSSLKWLWKYYQYYKECKQISQRFIEAQKPDLIVSDEDFASLTIAQEKKIPSILITDILETNFTKGLGSIIEKKMNKSMRQIIQNCNVVIIPEDGPDQGNIKRVGPIVRQISQAREDLRKKFSFERKTIVASVGGTDAGKFLIEKTIQAISKLNQDLELVIVSGPTLNIKDIRNLGFVNNLHEIIYASDLVISLAGKSTIDESKAYGTPGIFIPIKGHFEQEDNAKSEGYSFDDIFKLDSLIPQKIESKRTPTKTDGAKKAAEIILQHTS
;
A
#
# COMPACT_ATOMS: atom_id res chain seq x y z
N MET A 1 -7.18 -6.82 -0.15
CA MET A 1 -7.19 -8.30 -0.27
C MET A 1 -7.00 -9.01 1.07
N ALA A 2 -6.16 -8.53 1.99
CA ALA A 2 -5.98 -9.18 3.31
C ALA A 2 -7.31 -9.33 4.09
N ILE A 3 -8.17 -8.32 4.06
CA ILE A 3 -9.50 -8.37 4.68
C ILE A 3 -10.47 -9.23 3.86
N ALA A 4 -10.44 -9.06 2.52
CA ALA A 4 -11.40 -9.67 1.62
C ALA A 4 -11.44 -11.21 1.70
N GLN A 5 -10.34 -11.87 2.07
CA GLN A 5 -10.31 -13.33 2.26
C GLN A 5 -11.28 -13.83 3.35
N TYR A 6 -11.75 -12.96 4.23
CA TYR A 6 -12.72 -13.27 5.28
C TYR A 6 -14.16 -12.86 4.93
N LEU A 7 -14.37 -12.23 3.76
CA LEU A 7 -15.68 -11.76 3.31
C LEU A 7 -16.33 -12.76 2.34
N GLU A 8 -17.65 -12.79 2.33
CA GLU A 8 -18.41 -13.63 1.43
C GLU A 8 -18.41 -13.08 0.00
N LYS A 9 -17.91 -13.88 -0.95
CA LYS A 9 -17.74 -13.47 -2.35
C LYS A 9 -19.04 -13.22 -3.10
N SER A 10 -20.11 -13.89 -2.73
CA SER A 10 -21.41 -13.81 -3.40
C SER A 10 -22.07 -12.44 -3.22
N ILE A 11 -21.81 -11.77 -2.10
CA ILE A 11 -22.40 -10.48 -1.74
C ILE A 11 -21.41 -9.32 -1.81
N THR A 12 -20.10 -9.60 -1.92
CA THR A 12 -19.04 -8.57 -1.96
C THR A 12 -18.71 -8.20 -3.40
N ARG A 13 -18.77 -6.92 -3.71
CA ARG A 13 -18.40 -6.34 -5.01
C ARG A 13 -17.36 -5.27 -4.85
N PHE A 14 -16.41 -5.21 -5.78
CA PHE A 14 -15.35 -4.20 -5.79
C PHE A 14 -15.53 -3.23 -6.94
N VAL A 15 -15.23 -1.97 -6.67
CA VAL A 15 -14.96 -0.95 -7.68
C VAL A 15 -13.55 -0.44 -7.38
N THR A 16 -12.65 -0.53 -8.35
CA THR A 16 -11.23 -0.24 -8.15
C THR A 16 -10.60 0.28 -9.44
N GLY A 17 -9.30 0.42 -9.46
CA GLY A 17 -8.53 0.82 -10.62
C GLY A 17 -7.58 -0.24 -11.15
N GLU A 18 -6.92 0.12 -12.22
CA GLU A 18 -5.99 -0.70 -12.98
C GLU A 18 -4.98 -1.45 -12.10
N GLY A 19 -4.71 -2.68 -12.43
CA GLY A 19 -3.80 -3.57 -11.68
C GLY A 19 -4.48 -4.29 -10.51
N ALA A 20 -5.24 -3.61 -9.67
CA ALA A 20 -5.94 -4.24 -8.55
C ALA A 20 -7.14 -5.07 -9.03
N ALA A 21 -7.85 -4.65 -10.08
CA ALA A 21 -9.01 -5.35 -10.63
C ALA A 21 -8.68 -6.78 -11.04
N LYS A 22 -7.55 -6.99 -11.74
CA LYS A 22 -7.09 -8.32 -12.14
C LYS A 22 -6.87 -9.22 -10.93
N LEU A 23 -6.16 -8.72 -9.92
CA LEU A 23 -5.91 -9.46 -8.68
C LEU A 23 -7.21 -9.87 -7.99
N ILE A 24 -8.14 -8.92 -7.81
CA ILE A 24 -9.42 -9.15 -7.14
C ILE A 24 -10.25 -10.20 -7.89
N SER A 25 -10.29 -10.12 -9.23
CA SER A 25 -10.96 -11.11 -10.08
C SER A 25 -10.36 -12.51 -9.96
N GLU A 26 -9.02 -12.64 -9.88
CA GLU A 26 -8.35 -13.94 -9.67
C GLU A 26 -8.69 -14.58 -8.33
N TYR A 27 -9.01 -13.78 -7.30
CA TYR A 27 -9.54 -14.28 -6.03
C TYR A 27 -11.03 -14.62 -6.08
N GLY A 28 -11.69 -14.41 -7.22
CA GLY A 28 -13.08 -14.80 -7.47
C GLY A 28 -14.13 -13.83 -6.98
N PHE A 29 -13.77 -12.56 -6.76
CA PHE A 29 -14.73 -11.51 -6.46
C PHE A 29 -15.24 -10.80 -7.72
N ALA A 30 -16.49 -10.34 -7.67
CA ALA A 30 -17.01 -9.43 -8.68
C ALA A 30 -16.30 -8.07 -8.56
N VAL A 31 -15.73 -7.57 -9.66
CA VAL A 31 -14.95 -6.33 -9.67
C VAL A 31 -15.24 -5.52 -10.93
N ASN A 32 -15.28 -4.21 -10.77
CA ASN A 32 -15.34 -3.23 -11.83
C ASN A 32 -14.06 -2.38 -11.82
N ASP A 33 -13.40 -2.30 -12.98
CA ASP A 33 -12.17 -1.52 -13.19
C ASP A 33 -12.56 -0.14 -13.76
N GLU A 34 -12.66 0.84 -12.89
CA GLU A 34 -13.23 2.17 -13.23
C GLU A 34 -12.31 3.32 -12.81
N TYR A 35 -11.43 3.10 -11.82
CA TYR A 35 -10.61 4.16 -11.25
C TYR A 35 -9.26 4.27 -11.95
N ASN A 36 -8.90 5.49 -12.34
CA ASN A 36 -7.62 5.79 -12.97
C ASN A 36 -6.94 6.96 -12.24
N PRO A 37 -6.33 6.71 -11.08
CA PRO A 37 -5.72 7.76 -10.27
C PRO A 37 -4.54 8.44 -10.99
N PRO A 38 -4.36 9.75 -10.83
CA PRO A 38 -3.25 10.47 -11.42
C PRO A 38 -1.92 10.01 -10.80
N ASN A 39 -0.97 9.62 -11.63
CA ASN A 39 0.37 9.27 -11.20
C ASN A 39 1.09 10.46 -10.58
N PHE A 40 1.92 10.18 -9.57
CA PHE A 40 2.89 11.14 -9.05
C PHE A 40 3.98 11.42 -10.09
N ASP A 41 4.34 12.68 -10.25
CA ASP A 41 5.54 13.07 -11.01
C ASP A 41 6.75 12.97 -10.08
N VAL A 42 7.59 11.96 -10.29
CA VAL A 42 8.76 11.68 -9.46
C VAL A 42 10.00 11.65 -10.34
N GLN A 43 11.01 12.46 -9.99
CA GLN A 43 12.28 12.49 -10.68
C GLN A 43 13.41 12.24 -9.68
N ASN A 44 14.26 11.26 -9.97
CA ASN A 44 15.36 10.86 -9.09
C ASN A 44 14.91 10.62 -7.61
N GLY A 45 13.75 10.01 -7.44
CA GLY A 45 13.18 9.72 -6.12
C GLY A 45 12.60 10.92 -5.37
N VAL A 46 12.44 12.07 -6.04
CA VAL A 46 11.89 13.32 -5.47
C VAL A 46 10.57 13.66 -6.12
N LEU A 47 9.54 13.88 -5.31
CA LEU A 47 8.21 14.30 -5.76
C LEU A 47 8.29 15.70 -6.35
N GLN A 48 7.81 15.84 -7.59
CA GLN A 48 7.74 17.10 -8.30
C GLN A 48 6.36 17.74 -8.11
N SER A 49 6.27 19.04 -8.22
CA SER A 49 5.04 19.85 -8.37
C SER A 49 3.78 19.33 -7.67
N SER A 50 3.78 19.25 -6.34
CA SER A 50 2.64 18.80 -5.52
C SER A 50 1.33 19.56 -5.80
N LEU A 51 1.38 20.86 -6.15
CA LEU A 51 0.20 21.67 -6.51
C LEU A 51 -0.46 21.20 -7.81
N LYS A 52 0.33 20.87 -8.83
CA LYS A 52 -0.19 20.35 -10.11
C LYS A 52 -0.84 18.98 -9.89
N TRP A 53 -0.24 18.16 -9.05
CA TRP A 53 -0.81 16.87 -8.70
C TRP A 53 -2.12 17.03 -7.91
N LEU A 54 -2.20 17.91 -6.91
CA LEU A 54 -3.41 18.22 -6.17
C LEU A 54 -4.57 18.67 -7.07
N TRP A 55 -4.28 19.48 -8.09
CA TRP A 55 -5.30 19.87 -9.07
C TRP A 55 -5.83 18.67 -9.87
N LYS A 56 -4.95 17.81 -10.34
CA LYS A 56 -5.34 16.58 -11.04
C LYS A 56 -6.14 15.66 -10.12
N TYR A 57 -5.70 15.51 -8.87
CA TYR A 57 -6.39 14.71 -7.89
C TYR A 57 -7.80 15.25 -7.58
N TYR A 58 -7.96 16.56 -7.51
CA TYR A 58 -9.30 17.16 -7.34
C TYR A 58 -10.24 16.88 -8.53
N GLN A 59 -9.75 16.89 -9.76
CA GLN A 59 -10.55 16.48 -10.92
C GLN A 59 -10.92 15.00 -10.86
N TYR A 60 -9.95 14.16 -10.55
CA TYR A 60 -10.14 12.74 -10.33
C TYR A 60 -11.16 12.45 -9.22
N TYR A 61 -11.09 13.14 -8.09
CA TYR A 61 -12.08 13.03 -7.01
C TYR A 61 -13.52 13.29 -7.48
N LYS A 62 -13.73 14.29 -8.36
CA LYS A 62 -15.05 14.54 -8.94
C LYS A 62 -15.51 13.41 -9.85
N GLU A 63 -14.62 12.85 -10.63
CA GLU A 63 -14.89 11.69 -11.47
C GLU A 63 -15.26 10.48 -10.63
N CYS A 64 -14.49 10.19 -9.58
CA CYS A 64 -14.78 9.11 -8.64
C CYS A 64 -16.16 9.29 -7.97
N LYS A 65 -16.58 10.51 -7.63
CA LYS A 65 -17.94 10.75 -7.14
C LYS A 65 -19.02 10.33 -8.14
N GLN A 66 -18.84 10.64 -9.43
CA GLN A 66 -19.80 10.25 -10.48
C GLN A 66 -19.83 8.72 -10.68
N ILE A 67 -18.65 8.08 -10.68
CA ILE A 67 -18.53 6.62 -10.74
C ILE A 67 -19.25 5.99 -9.54
N SER A 68 -18.91 6.43 -8.33
CA SER A 68 -19.51 5.91 -7.08
C SER A 68 -21.03 6.09 -7.05
N GLN A 69 -21.54 7.27 -7.50
CA GLN A 69 -22.97 7.51 -7.58
C GLN A 69 -23.66 6.51 -8.50
N ARG A 70 -23.11 6.29 -9.71
CA ARG A 70 -23.65 5.34 -10.69
C ARG A 70 -23.71 3.92 -10.13
N PHE A 71 -22.62 3.46 -9.47
CA PHE A 71 -22.58 2.12 -8.91
C PHE A 71 -23.50 1.95 -7.70
N ILE A 72 -23.56 2.91 -6.80
CA ILE A 72 -24.45 2.89 -5.63
C ILE A 72 -25.93 2.87 -6.08
N GLU A 73 -26.31 3.64 -7.10
CA GLU A 73 -27.68 3.65 -7.62
C GLU A 73 -28.06 2.34 -8.31
N ALA A 74 -27.10 1.73 -9.04
CA ALA A 74 -27.33 0.47 -9.76
C ALA A 74 -27.34 -0.75 -8.81
N GLN A 75 -26.43 -0.81 -7.84
CA GLN A 75 -26.23 -1.99 -6.99
C GLN A 75 -27.02 -1.92 -5.68
N LYS A 76 -27.39 -0.72 -5.22
CA LYS A 76 -28.12 -0.47 -3.94
C LYS A 76 -27.51 -1.24 -2.77
N PRO A 77 -26.21 -1.01 -2.47
CA PRO A 77 -25.54 -1.73 -1.40
C PRO A 77 -26.07 -1.33 -0.03
N ASP A 78 -26.06 -2.27 0.91
CA ASP A 78 -26.45 -2.04 2.30
C ASP A 78 -25.30 -1.40 3.11
N LEU A 79 -24.07 -1.59 2.67
CA LEU A 79 -22.86 -1.06 3.30
C LEU A 79 -21.83 -0.66 2.22
N ILE A 80 -21.18 0.48 2.42
CA ILE A 80 -19.99 0.88 1.65
C ILE A 80 -18.74 0.73 2.53
N VAL A 81 -17.75 -0.05 2.06
CA VAL A 81 -16.42 -0.12 2.68
C VAL A 81 -15.43 0.53 1.72
N SER A 82 -14.77 1.57 2.19
CA SER A 82 -13.79 2.33 1.41
C SER A 82 -12.39 2.07 1.93
N ASP A 83 -11.46 1.80 1.02
CA ASP A 83 -10.02 1.77 1.25
C ASP A 83 -9.45 3.08 0.67
N GLU A 84 -9.44 4.14 1.52
CA GLU A 84 -8.96 5.50 1.21
C GLU A 84 -9.71 6.26 0.09
N ASP A 85 -10.82 5.74 -0.40
CA ASP A 85 -11.66 6.47 -1.37
C ASP A 85 -12.71 7.35 -0.67
N PHE A 86 -12.39 8.62 -0.46
CA PHE A 86 -13.30 9.60 0.16
C PHE A 86 -14.46 10.00 -0.76
N ALA A 87 -14.38 9.72 -2.05
CA ALA A 87 -15.46 10.05 -3.00
C ALA A 87 -16.66 9.13 -2.80
N SER A 88 -16.45 7.82 -2.70
CA SER A 88 -17.51 6.85 -2.43
C SER A 88 -18.20 7.10 -1.08
N LEU A 89 -17.40 7.44 -0.04
CA LEU A 89 -17.92 7.79 1.28
C LEU A 89 -18.82 9.04 1.24
N THR A 90 -18.42 10.05 0.45
CA THR A 90 -19.25 11.25 0.28
C THR A 90 -20.63 10.90 -0.29
N ILE A 91 -20.69 10.07 -1.32
CA ILE A 91 -21.96 9.65 -1.92
C ILE A 91 -22.75 8.74 -0.98
N ALA A 92 -22.09 7.82 -0.26
CA ALA A 92 -22.73 6.97 0.75
C ALA A 92 -23.44 7.83 1.82
N GLN A 93 -22.75 8.85 2.35
CA GLN A 93 -23.29 9.76 3.36
C GLN A 93 -24.45 10.62 2.81
N GLU A 94 -24.33 11.14 1.58
CA GLU A 94 -25.42 11.87 0.89
C GLU A 94 -26.68 11.00 0.73
N LYS A 95 -26.51 9.69 0.51
CA LYS A 95 -27.59 8.72 0.34
C LYS A 95 -27.99 7.99 1.64
N LYS A 96 -27.35 8.33 2.78
CA LYS A 96 -27.59 7.74 4.10
C LYS A 96 -27.34 6.22 4.14
N ILE A 97 -26.38 5.74 3.36
CA ILE A 97 -25.92 4.36 3.38
C ILE A 97 -24.84 4.22 4.44
N PRO A 98 -24.88 3.22 5.30
CA PRO A 98 -23.81 2.93 6.26
C PRO A 98 -22.44 2.84 5.56
N SER A 99 -21.42 3.40 6.20
CA SER A 99 -20.11 3.47 5.58
C SER A 99 -18.97 3.20 6.57
N ILE A 100 -17.98 2.47 6.12
CA ILE A 100 -16.74 2.16 6.84
C ILE A 100 -15.56 2.67 6.02
N LEU A 101 -14.66 3.40 6.66
CA LEU A 101 -13.39 3.82 6.07
C LEU A 101 -12.27 2.94 6.63
N ILE A 102 -11.40 2.46 5.77
CA ILE A 102 -10.11 1.86 6.12
C ILE A 102 -9.03 2.84 5.68
N THR A 103 -8.19 3.32 6.59
CA THR A 103 -7.13 4.29 6.29
C THR A 103 -6.05 4.31 7.36
N ASP A 104 -4.84 4.65 6.99
CA ASP A 104 -3.76 5.05 7.89
C ASP A 104 -3.53 6.57 7.88
N ILE A 105 -4.26 7.31 7.00
CA ILE A 105 -4.12 8.75 6.79
C ILE A 105 -5.38 9.47 7.29
N LEU A 106 -5.24 10.26 8.35
CA LEU A 106 -6.33 11.11 8.86
C LEU A 106 -6.25 12.55 8.35
N GLU A 107 -5.06 12.99 7.94
CA GLU A 107 -4.79 14.33 7.38
C GLU A 107 -3.64 14.23 6.37
N THR A 108 -3.66 15.08 5.33
CA THR A 108 -2.59 15.18 4.35
C THR A 108 -1.65 16.36 4.64
N ASN A 109 -0.40 16.26 4.20
CA ASN A 109 0.61 17.31 4.36
C ASN A 109 1.57 17.36 3.15
N PHE A 110 1.00 17.54 1.95
CA PHE A 110 1.76 17.57 0.68
C PHE A 110 2.32 18.93 0.33
N THR A 111 1.72 20.02 0.86
CA THR A 111 1.99 21.38 0.32
C THR A 111 2.54 22.34 1.37
N LYS A 112 3.32 23.28 0.88
CA LYS A 112 3.85 24.42 1.66
C LYS A 112 3.36 25.74 1.06
N GLY A 113 3.40 26.82 1.85
CA GLY A 113 3.03 28.15 1.40
C GLY A 113 1.54 28.29 1.04
N LEU A 114 1.22 28.93 -0.09
CA LEU A 114 -0.18 29.15 -0.51
C LEU A 114 -0.96 27.85 -0.77
N GLY A 115 -0.30 26.79 -1.19
CA GLY A 115 -0.93 25.48 -1.36
C GLY A 115 -1.48 24.91 -0.06
N SER A 116 -0.89 25.24 1.08
CA SER A 116 -1.36 24.77 2.38
C SER A 116 -2.76 25.25 2.75
N ILE A 117 -3.22 26.35 2.17
CA ILE A 117 -4.58 26.88 2.39
C ILE A 117 -5.61 25.95 1.72
N ILE A 118 -5.33 25.51 0.50
CA ILE A 118 -6.17 24.57 -0.24
C ILE A 118 -6.20 23.23 0.48
N GLU A 119 -5.03 22.72 0.86
CA GLU A 119 -4.89 21.46 1.58
C GLU A 119 -5.59 21.47 2.94
N LYS A 120 -5.51 22.56 3.72
CA LYS A 120 -6.28 22.73 4.96
C LYS A 120 -7.79 22.63 4.74
N LYS A 121 -8.31 23.17 3.61
CA LYS A 121 -9.72 23.05 3.26
C LYS A 121 -10.09 21.60 2.90
N MET A 122 -9.23 20.91 2.18
CA MET A 122 -9.38 19.48 1.88
C MET A 122 -9.37 18.65 3.17
N ASN A 123 -8.41 18.86 4.05
CA ASN A 123 -8.31 18.18 5.34
C ASN A 123 -9.53 18.44 6.23
N LYS A 124 -10.11 19.64 6.19
CA LYS A 124 -11.38 19.92 6.88
C LYS A 124 -12.51 19.06 6.33
N SER A 125 -12.62 18.93 5.01
CA SER A 125 -13.62 18.05 4.38
C SER A 125 -13.36 16.57 4.70
N MET A 126 -12.12 16.11 4.65
CA MET A 126 -11.76 14.75 5.06
C MET A 126 -12.18 14.45 6.50
N ARG A 127 -11.86 15.34 7.45
CA ARG A 127 -12.27 15.16 8.85
C ARG A 127 -13.80 15.05 9.00
N GLN A 128 -14.57 15.83 8.25
CA GLN A 128 -16.03 15.72 8.28
C GLN A 128 -16.52 14.36 7.76
N ILE A 129 -15.94 13.88 6.64
CA ILE A 129 -16.27 12.56 6.09
C ILE A 129 -15.90 11.46 7.09
N ILE A 130 -14.71 11.52 7.68
CA ILE A 130 -14.22 10.58 8.70
C ILE A 130 -15.18 10.53 9.92
N GLN A 131 -15.57 11.69 10.42
CA GLN A 131 -16.50 11.78 11.56
C GLN A 131 -17.90 11.22 11.28
N ASN A 132 -18.33 11.28 10.02
CA ASN A 132 -19.64 10.78 9.58
C ASN A 132 -19.64 9.30 9.20
N CYS A 133 -18.49 8.63 9.13
CA CYS A 133 -18.43 7.18 8.94
C CYS A 133 -18.97 6.45 10.18
N ASN A 134 -19.66 5.33 9.98
CA ASN A 134 -20.08 4.45 11.07
C ASN A 134 -18.87 3.92 11.85
N VAL A 135 -17.83 3.51 11.12
CA VAL A 135 -16.55 3.07 11.67
C VAL A 135 -15.41 3.54 10.78
N VAL A 136 -14.29 3.87 11.41
CA VAL A 136 -13.00 4.09 10.77
C VAL A 136 -12.02 3.05 11.28
N ILE A 137 -11.51 2.21 10.40
CA ILE A 137 -10.55 1.16 10.73
C ILE A 137 -9.15 1.68 10.43
N ILE A 138 -8.30 1.71 11.46
CA ILE A 138 -6.89 2.09 11.34
C ILE A 138 -6.02 0.83 11.51
N PRO A 139 -5.11 0.53 10.52
CA PRO A 139 -4.23 -0.64 10.54
C PRO A 139 -3.02 -0.45 11.47
N GLU A 140 -3.25 -0.03 12.70
CA GLU A 140 -2.24 0.22 13.72
C GLU A 140 -2.68 -0.32 15.08
N ASP A 141 -1.70 -0.59 15.94
CA ASP A 141 -1.97 -0.89 17.34
C ASP A 141 -2.31 0.39 18.12
N GLY A 142 -3.16 0.27 19.11
CA GLY A 142 -3.51 1.39 19.97
C GLY A 142 -4.95 1.33 20.49
N PRO A 143 -5.35 2.30 21.32
CA PRO A 143 -6.70 2.35 21.87
C PRO A 143 -7.70 2.85 20.82
N ASP A 144 -8.90 2.32 20.87
CA ASP A 144 -10.04 2.84 20.13
C ASP A 144 -10.44 4.24 20.60
N GLN A 145 -10.95 5.06 19.69
CA GLN A 145 -11.40 6.41 19.99
C GLN A 145 -12.63 6.81 19.17
N GLY A 146 -13.77 6.98 19.80
CA GLY A 146 -15.03 7.31 19.11
C GLY A 146 -15.40 6.23 18.09
N ASN A 147 -15.56 6.63 16.82
CA ASN A 147 -15.81 5.72 15.70
C ASN A 147 -14.53 5.09 15.11
N ILE A 148 -13.35 5.44 15.63
CA ILE A 148 -12.06 4.90 15.19
C ILE A 148 -11.79 3.60 15.94
N LYS A 149 -11.52 2.53 15.17
CA LYS A 149 -11.12 1.20 15.62
C LYS A 149 -9.71 0.89 15.14
N ARG A 150 -8.81 0.60 16.09
CA ARG A 150 -7.44 0.19 15.78
C ARG A 150 -7.34 -1.33 15.83
N VAL A 151 -7.01 -1.94 14.71
CA VAL A 151 -7.04 -3.41 14.56
C VAL A 151 -5.66 -4.05 14.55
N GLY A 152 -4.60 -3.24 14.54
CA GLY A 152 -3.23 -3.69 14.28
C GLY A 152 -2.95 -3.85 12.78
N PRO A 153 -1.71 -4.19 12.40
CA PRO A 153 -1.31 -4.33 10.99
C PRO A 153 -2.22 -5.28 10.20
N ILE A 154 -2.67 -4.83 9.02
CA ILE A 154 -3.52 -5.60 8.11
C ILE A 154 -2.64 -6.25 7.06
N VAL A 155 -2.35 -7.53 7.21
CA VAL A 155 -1.44 -8.28 6.34
C VAL A 155 -2.11 -9.52 5.75
N ARG A 156 -1.62 -9.98 4.60
CA ARG A 156 -2.05 -11.23 3.98
C ARG A 156 -1.46 -12.42 4.74
N GLN A 157 -2.21 -13.52 4.80
CA GLN A 157 -1.73 -14.73 5.46
C GLN A 157 -0.77 -15.52 4.58
N ILE A 158 0.26 -16.09 5.20
CA ILE A 158 1.16 -17.06 4.58
C ILE A 158 0.65 -18.46 4.92
N SER A 159 0.39 -19.26 3.89
CA SER A 159 -0.12 -20.64 4.04
C SER A 159 0.95 -21.71 3.80
N GLN A 160 2.13 -21.35 3.31
CA GLN A 160 3.20 -22.29 2.95
C GLN A 160 4.45 -22.02 3.79
N ALA A 161 5.24 -23.08 4.03
CA ALA A 161 6.53 -22.92 4.68
C ALA A 161 7.49 -22.09 3.82
N ARG A 162 8.41 -21.36 4.47
CA ARG A 162 9.36 -20.50 3.78
C ARG A 162 10.23 -21.26 2.78
N GLU A 163 10.68 -22.45 3.15
CA GLU A 163 11.52 -23.32 2.35
C GLU A 163 10.81 -23.77 1.06
N ASP A 164 9.50 -24.03 1.12
CA ASP A 164 8.70 -24.41 -0.04
C ASP A 164 8.51 -23.20 -0.98
N LEU A 165 8.28 -22.02 -0.42
CA LEU A 165 8.21 -20.79 -1.20
C LEU A 165 9.56 -20.43 -1.82
N ARG A 166 10.68 -20.62 -1.12
CA ARG A 166 12.02 -20.44 -1.71
C ARG A 166 12.25 -21.37 -2.91
N LYS A 167 11.82 -22.65 -2.82
CA LYS A 167 11.86 -23.58 -3.96
C LYS A 167 10.94 -23.12 -5.08
N LYS A 168 9.69 -22.74 -4.76
CA LYS A 168 8.72 -22.20 -5.73
C LYS A 168 9.25 -21.03 -6.53
N PHE A 169 9.96 -20.12 -5.87
CA PHE A 169 10.55 -18.93 -6.49
C PHE A 169 12.00 -19.15 -6.96
N SER A 170 12.58 -20.33 -6.80
CA SER A 170 13.97 -20.64 -7.15
C SER A 170 14.97 -19.67 -6.48
N PHE A 171 14.77 -19.43 -5.17
CA PHE A 171 15.68 -18.62 -4.35
C PHE A 171 16.74 -19.55 -3.72
N GLU A 172 17.83 -19.78 -4.46
CA GLU A 172 18.88 -20.72 -4.05
C GLU A 172 19.94 -20.06 -3.16
N ARG A 173 20.15 -18.75 -3.33
CA ARG A 173 21.13 -17.94 -2.61
C ARG A 173 20.45 -16.98 -1.63
N LYS A 174 21.22 -16.20 -0.86
CA LYS A 174 20.67 -15.06 -0.15
C LYS A 174 20.04 -14.09 -1.12
N THR A 175 18.72 -13.90 -0.99
CA THR A 175 17.89 -13.20 -1.96
C THR A 175 17.39 -11.88 -1.42
N ILE A 176 17.70 -10.80 -2.13
CA ILE A 176 17.17 -9.47 -1.92
C ILE A 176 16.02 -9.26 -2.88
N VAL A 177 14.86 -8.88 -2.37
CA VAL A 177 13.72 -8.49 -3.20
C VAL A 177 13.59 -6.98 -3.20
N ALA A 178 13.73 -6.35 -4.37
CA ALA A 178 13.46 -4.93 -4.56
C ALA A 178 12.04 -4.74 -5.11
N SER A 179 11.13 -4.21 -4.30
CA SER A 179 9.74 -3.98 -4.68
C SER A 179 9.39 -2.49 -4.65
N VAL A 180 8.97 -1.96 -5.79
CA VAL A 180 8.76 -0.50 -5.95
C VAL A 180 7.35 -0.13 -6.44
N GLY A 181 6.42 -1.08 -6.39
CA GLY A 181 5.06 -0.87 -6.87
C GLY A 181 4.95 -0.88 -8.41
N GLY A 182 3.75 -0.53 -8.89
CA GLY A 182 3.41 -0.59 -10.31
C GLY A 182 3.80 0.63 -11.14
N THR A 183 4.40 1.67 -10.56
CA THR A 183 4.72 2.94 -11.24
C THR A 183 6.22 3.16 -11.40
N ASP A 184 6.62 4.07 -12.30
CA ASP A 184 8.03 4.44 -12.50
C ASP A 184 8.65 5.22 -11.33
N ALA A 185 7.85 5.57 -10.31
CA ALA A 185 8.30 6.33 -9.14
C ALA A 185 9.44 5.64 -8.37
N GLY A 186 9.50 4.32 -8.41
CA GLY A 186 10.54 3.53 -7.74
C GLY A 186 11.78 3.23 -8.57
N LYS A 187 11.85 3.66 -9.83
CA LYS A 187 12.99 3.37 -10.72
C LYS A 187 14.33 3.77 -10.12
N PHE A 188 14.39 4.95 -9.51
CA PHE A 188 15.62 5.47 -8.89
C PHE A 188 16.09 4.57 -7.72
N LEU A 189 15.17 4.04 -6.91
CA LEU A 189 15.51 3.11 -5.83
C LEU A 189 16.11 1.81 -6.40
N ILE A 190 15.53 1.26 -7.46
CA ILE A 190 16.07 0.06 -8.12
C ILE A 190 17.48 0.32 -8.66
N GLU A 191 17.69 1.42 -9.38
CA GLU A 191 19.00 1.79 -9.91
C GLU A 191 20.05 1.92 -8.79
N LYS A 192 19.71 2.53 -7.67
CA LYS A 192 20.60 2.65 -6.51
C LYS A 192 20.85 1.31 -5.81
N THR A 193 19.85 0.44 -5.75
CA THR A 193 20.00 -0.92 -5.21
C THR A 193 20.96 -1.74 -6.06
N ILE A 194 20.84 -1.70 -7.39
CA ILE A 194 21.75 -2.37 -8.31
C ILE A 194 23.18 -1.84 -8.14
N GLN A 195 23.36 -0.53 -8.12
CA GLN A 195 24.66 0.10 -7.90
C GLN A 195 25.28 -0.29 -6.54
N ALA A 196 24.47 -0.41 -5.49
CA ALA A 196 24.94 -0.84 -4.19
C ALA A 196 25.39 -2.31 -4.21
N ILE A 197 24.57 -3.21 -4.72
CA ILE A 197 24.87 -4.64 -4.78
C ILE A 197 26.11 -4.92 -5.64
N SER A 198 26.29 -4.22 -6.76
CA SER A 198 27.47 -4.40 -7.63
C SER A 198 28.80 -4.07 -6.96
N LYS A 199 28.79 -3.30 -5.86
CA LYS A 199 29.98 -2.99 -5.05
C LYS A 199 30.25 -4.02 -3.95
N LEU A 200 29.24 -4.87 -3.65
CA LEU A 200 29.36 -5.87 -2.60
C LEU A 200 30.04 -7.11 -3.16
N ASN A 201 31.11 -7.57 -2.48
CA ASN A 201 31.76 -8.83 -2.82
C ASN A 201 31.06 -10.00 -2.08
N GLN A 202 29.77 -10.17 -2.33
CA GLN A 202 28.91 -11.17 -1.69
C GLN A 202 28.09 -11.90 -2.75
N ASP A 203 27.85 -13.19 -2.54
CA ASP A 203 27.00 -14.01 -3.41
C ASP A 203 25.52 -13.74 -3.08
N LEU A 204 24.99 -12.64 -3.60
CA LEU A 204 23.62 -12.20 -3.42
C LEU A 204 22.82 -12.29 -4.72
N GLU A 205 21.58 -12.73 -4.62
CA GLU A 205 20.62 -12.67 -5.71
C GLU A 205 19.73 -11.43 -5.54
N LEU A 206 19.64 -10.60 -6.58
CA LEU A 206 18.67 -9.51 -6.65
C LEU A 206 17.48 -9.92 -7.52
N VAL A 207 16.30 -9.86 -6.95
CA VAL A 207 15.03 -10.08 -7.65
C VAL A 207 14.23 -8.79 -7.59
N ILE A 208 13.81 -8.30 -8.76
CA ILE A 208 12.99 -7.09 -8.86
C ILE A 208 11.53 -7.49 -9.01
N VAL A 209 10.66 -6.79 -8.27
CA VAL A 209 9.20 -6.83 -8.46
C VAL A 209 8.73 -5.42 -8.76
N SER A 210 8.43 -5.17 -10.03
CA SER A 210 8.08 -3.83 -10.52
C SER A 210 7.09 -3.89 -11.67
N GLY A 211 6.48 -2.75 -12.02
CA GLY A 211 5.68 -2.62 -13.24
C GLY A 211 6.46 -2.96 -14.52
N PRO A 212 5.76 -3.08 -15.66
CA PRO A 212 6.29 -3.64 -16.91
C PRO A 212 7.41 -2.81 -17.56
N THR A 213 7.63 -1.59 -17.15
CA THR A 213 8.53 -0.63 -17.81
C THR A 213 10.01 -0.79 -17.45
N LEU A 214 10.34 -1.55 -16.39
CA LEU A 214 11.71 -1.77 -15.94
C LEU A 214 12.27 -3.08 -16.50
N ASN A 215 12.78 -3.04 -17.74
CA ASN A 215 13.54 -4.15 -18.31
C ASN A 215 15.05 -3.89 -18.10
N ILE A 216 15.62 -4.51 -17.07
CA ILE A 216 17.04 -4.40 -16.75
C ILE A 216 17.71 -5.70 -17.17
N LYS A 217 18.68 -5.58 -18.09
CA LYS A 217 19.44 -6.72 -18.59
C LYS A 217 20.17 -7.43 -17.44
N ASP A 218 20.17 -8.75 -17.47
CA ASP A 218 20.88 -9.65 -16.55
C ASP A 218 20.40 -9.61 -15.07
N ILE A 219 19.23 -8.99 -14.80
CA ILE A 219 18.60 -9.01 -13.47
C ILE A 219 17.22 -9.63 -13.59
N ARG A 220 16.93 -10.55 -12.69
CA ARG A 220 15.64 -11.22 -12.63
C ARG A 220 14.55 -10.25 -12.22
N ASN A 221 13.66 -9.93 -13.15
CA ASN A 221 12.47 -9.13 -12.90
C ASN A 221 11.22 -10.02 -13.02
N LEU A 222 10.42 -10.09 -11.95
CA LEU A 222 9.19 -10.87 -11.92
C LEU A 222 7.99 -10.09 -12.48
N GLY A 223 8.19 -8.81 -12.80
CA GLY A 223 7.10 -7.94 -13.23
C GLY A 223 6.09 -7.69 -12.11
N PHE A 224 4.84 -7.44 -12.51
CA PHE A 224 3.72 -7.36 -11.56
C PHE A 224 3.32 -8.76 -11.09
N VAL A 225 3.28 -8.97 -9.78
CA VAL A 225 2.95 -10.25 -9.15
C VAL A 225 1.78 -10.11 -8.18
N ASN A 226 0.93 -11.13 -8.12
CA ASN A 226 -0.22 -11.17 -7.23
C ASN A 226 0.14 -11.63 -5.81
N ASN A 227 1.28 -12.28 -5.67
CA ASN A 227 1.74 -12.94 -4.45
C ASN A 227 3.01 -12.30 -3.86
N LEU A 228 3.16 -10.99 -3.96
CA LEU A 228 4.30 -10.25 -3.40
C LEU A 228 4.56 -10.60 -1.92
N HIS A 229 3.51 -10.80 -1.12
CA HIS A 229 3.62 -11.21 0.29
C HIS A 229 4.38 -12.53 0.49
N GLU A 230 4.14 -13.54 -0.38
CA GLU A 230 4.90 -14.81 -0.35
C GLU A 230 6.36 -14.58 -0.73
N ILE A 231 6.61 -13.70 -1.71
CA ILE A 231 7.96 -13.35 -2.16
C ILE A 231 8.73 -12.62 -1.05
N ILE A 232 8.10 -11.66 -0.36
CA ILE A 232 8.66 -10.99 0.81
C ILE A 232 9.00 -12.01 1.90
N TYR A 233 8.08 -12.94 2.21
CA TYR A 233 8.32 -13.96 3.22
C TYR A 233 9.47 -14.91 2.85
N ALA A 234 9.59 -15.29 1.58
CA ALA A 234 10.64 -16.18 1.09
C ALA A 234 12.03 -15.51 1.02
N SER A 235 12.10 -14.18 0.87
CA SER A 235 13.34 -13.43 0.73
C SER A 235 14.13 -13.31 2.04
N ASP A 236 15.39 -12.89 1.94
CA ASP A 236 16.27 -12.64 3.09
C ASP A 236 16.29 -11.16 3.46
N LEU A 237 16.02 -10.29 2.47
CA LEU A 237 15.90 -8.85 2.67
C LEU A 237 14.87 -8.30 1.66
N VAL A 238 14.03 -7.39 2.10
CA VAL A 238 13.20 -6.57 1.21
C VAL A 238 13.70 -5.13 1.18
N ILE A 239 13.82 -4.56 -0.01
CA ILE A 239 14.09 -3.13 -0.23
C ILE A 239 12.90 -2.56 -0.98
N SER A 240 12.23 -1.57 -0.42
CA SER A 240 11.05 -1.01 -1.07
C SER A 240 10.88 0.48 -0.81
N LEU A 241 10.00 1.10 -1.59
CA LEU A 241 9.41 2.37 -1.18
C LEU A 241 8.66 2.17 0.15
N ALA A 242 8.64 3.21 0.98
CA ALA A 242 8.10 3.12 2.34
C ALA A 242 6.56 3.13 2.37
N GLY A 243 5.92 2.24 1.61
CA GLY A 243 4.47 2.03 1.67
C GLY A 243 4.10 1.17 2.88
N LYS A 244 3.03 1.56 3.58
CA LYS A 244 2.57 0.95 4.83
C LYS A 244 2.38 -0.57 4.72
N SER A 245 1.68 -1.04 3.68
CA SER A 245 1.40 -2.49 3.50
C SER A 245 2.67 -3.34 3.38
N THR A 246 3.70 -2.87 2.66
CA THR A 246 4.96 -3.61 2.50
C THR A 246 5.76 -3.64 3.81
N ILE A 247 5.77 -2.55 4.56
CA ILE A 247 6.39 -2.47 5.88
C ILE A 247 5.71 -3.45 6.83
N ASP A 248 4.40 -3.42 6.91
CA ASP A 248 3.60 -4.28 7.80
C ASP A 248 3.78 -5.77 7.46
N GLU A 249 3.74 -6.14 6.18
CA GLU A 249 4.00 -7.51 5.73
C GLU A 249 5.43 -7.96 6.08
N SER A 250 6.43 -7.10 5.84
CA SER A 250 7.82 -7.38 6.20
C SER A 250 7.97 -7.65 7.70
N LYS A 251 7.38 -6.83 8.56
CA LYS A 251 7.42 -6.98 10.02
C LYS A 251 6.63 -8.21 10.48
N ALA A 252 5.44 -8.42 9.95
CA ALA A 252 4.62 -9.57 10.31
C ALA A 252 5.33 -10.90 9.98
N TYR A 253 6.01 -10.97 8.84
CA TYR A 253 6.75 -12.17 8.42
C TYR A 253 8.16 -12.26 9.01
N GLY A 254 8.63 -11.21 9.67
CA GLY A 254 9.98 -11.13 10.22
C GLY A 254 11.06 -11.02 9.14
N THR A 255 10.70 -10.63 7.91
CA THR A 255 11.68 -10.40 6.86
C THR A 255 12.37 -9.06 7.10
N PRO A 256 13.70 -8.98 7.21
CA PRO A 256 14.40 -7.71 7.33
C PRO A 256 14.05 -6.78 6.16
N GLY A 257 13.88 -5.47 6.44
CA GLY A 257 13.51 -4.49 5.42
C GLY A 257 14.36 -3.22 5.44
N ILE A 258 14.54 -2.61 4.27
CA ILE A 258 15.06 -1.25 4.08
C ILE A 258 13.97 -0.48 3.31
N PHE A 259 13.47 0.59 3.92
CA PHE A 259 12.30 1.31 3.42
C PHE A 259 12.66 2.76 3.11
N ILE A 260 12.85 3.05 1.82
CA ILE A 260 13.29 4.37 1.36
C ILE A 260 12.08 5.16 0.85
N PRO A 261 11.78 6.34 1.41
CA PRO A 261 10.64 7.13 0.96
C PRO A 261 10.94 7.86 -0.34
N ILE A 262 9.90 8.21 -1.09
CA ILE A 262 9.98 9.26 -2.10
C ILE A 262 10.09 10.59 -1.35
N LYS A 263 11.13 11.37 -1.62
CA LYS A 263 11.33 12.68 -0.98
C LYS A 263 10.18 13.63 -1.31
N GLY A 264 9.56 14.18 -0.27
CA GLY A 264 8.40 15.06 -0.38
C GLY A 264 7.04 14.32 -0.39
N HIS A 265 7.03 12.99 -0.30
CA HIS A 265 5.81 12.22 -0.08
C HIS A 265 5.63 12.00 1.42
N PHE A 266 4.79 12.82 2.05
CA PHE A 266 4.71 12.92 3.51
C PHE A 266 4.45 11.58 4.21
N GLU A 267 3.51 10.77 3.71
CA GLU A 267 3.16 9.47 4.24
C GLU A 267 4.36 8.51 4.22
N GLN A 268 5.04 8.42 3.07
CA GLN A 268 6.23 7.55 2.96
C GLN A 268 7.39 8.07 3.83
N GLU A 269 7.56 9.38 3.96
CA GLU A 269 8.57 9.96 4.85
C GLU A 269 8.28 9.64 6.30
N ASP A 270 7.02 9.70 6.76
CA ASP A 270 6.61 9.34 8.11
C ASP A 270 6.75 7.83 8.34
N ASN A 271 6.32 6.99 7.40
CA ASN A 271 6.49 5.54 7.46
C ASN A 271 7.97 5.14 7.53
N ALA A 272 8.82 5.69 6.65
CA ALA A 272 10.26 5.42 6.65
C ALA A 272 10.92 5.85 7.96
N LYS A 273 10.55 7.02 8.47
CA LYS A 273 11.08 7.57 9.73
C LYS A 273 10.74 6.67 10.92
N SER A 274 9.55 6.10 10.97
CA SER A 274 9.14 5.15 12.02
C SER A 274 10.00 3.88 12.04
N GLU A 275 10.54 3.50 10.88
CA GLU A 275 11.45 2.36 10.70
C GLU A 275 12.95 2.75 10.76
N GLY A 276 13.25 4.02 11.06
CA GLY A 276 14.62 4.53 11.19
C GLY A 276 15.30 4.88 9.88
N TYR A 277 14.54 5.11 8.80
CA TYR A 277 15.05 5.47 7.48
C TYR A 277 14.65 6.87 7.04
N SER A 278 15.39 7.38 6.07
CA SER A 278 15.14 8.63 5.37
C SER A 278 15.45 8.49 3.88
N PHE A 279 15.09 9.48 3.09
CA PHE A 279 15.46 9.49 1.67
C PHE A 279 16.98 9.38 1.45
N ASP A 280 17.79 10.02 2.29
CA ASP A 280 19.25 10.06 2.10
C ASP A 280 19.93 8.69 2.32
N ASP A 281 19.23 7.73 2.94
CA ASP A 281 19.72 6.36 3.12
C ASP A 281 19.78 5.57 1.80
N ILE A 282 19.12 6.06 0.73
CA ILE A 282 19.26 5.52 -0.63
C ILE A 282 20.73 5.56 -1.13
N PHE A 283 21.53 6.51 -0.63
CA PHE A 283 22.95 6.64 -1.00
C PHE A 283 23.89 5.81 -0.12
N LYS A 284 23.33 5.11 0.89
CA LYS A 284 24.08 4.27 1.85
C LYS A 284 23.70 2.79 1.75
N LEU A 285 23.00 2.39 0.68
CA LEU A 285 22.54 1.00 0.52
C LEU A 285 23.67 -0.01 0.53
N ASP A 286 24.85 0.34 0.03
CA ASP A 286 26.04 -0.52 0.07
C ASP A 286 26.54 -0.83 1.48
N SER A 287 26.27 0.02 2.45
CA SER A 287 26.54 -0.23 3.88
C SER A 287 25.36 -0.83 4.64
N LEU A 288 24.12 -0.46 4.25
CA LEU A 288 22.91 -0.94 4.93
C LEU A 288 22.56 -2.39 4.57
N ILE A 289 22.73 -2.78 3.32
CA ILE A 289 22.40 -4.14 2.84
C ILE A 289 23.14 -5.22 3.62
N PRO A 290 24.50 -5.19 3.76
CA PRO A 290 25.22 -6.21 4.50
C PRO A 290 24.80 -6.31 5.97
N GLN A 291 24.50 -5.19 6.61
CA GLN A 291 24.07 -5.17 8.02
C GLN A 291 22.67 -5.75 8.16
N LYS A 292 21.75 -5.40 7.25
CA LYS A 292 20.34 -5.75 7.37
C LYS A 292 20.04 -7.18 6.96
N ILE A 293 20.75 -7.71 5.95
CA ILE A 293 20.51 -9.07 5.44
C ILE A 293 20.95 -10.16 6.45
N GLU A 294 21.85 -9.82 7.38
CA GLU A 294 22.28 -10.71 8.47
C GLU A 294 21.40 -10.58 9.72
N SER A 295 20.41 -9.67 9.71
CA SER A 295 19.54 -9.47 10.86
C SER A 295 18.68 -10.71 11.10
N LYS A 296 18.49 -11.05 12.38
CA LYS A 296 17.59 -12.15 12.75
C LYS A 296 16.15 -11.83 12.38
N ARG A 297 15.48 -12.81 11.78
CA ARG A 297 14.05 -12.72 11.51
C ARG A 297 13.26 -12.77 12.82
N THR A 298 12.40 -11.77 13.03
CA THR A 298 11.56 -11.66 14.23
C THR A 298 10.11 -11.36 13.80
N PRO A 299 9.34 -12.41 13.43
CA PRO A 299 7.97 -12.21 12.99
C PRO A 299 7.08 -11.66 14.11
N THR A 300 6.21 -10.73 13.76
CA THR A 300 5.21 -10.16 14.66
C THR A 300 3.84 -10.72 14.29
N LYS A 301 3.19 -11.39 15.26
CA LYS A 301 1.82 -11.88 15.02
C LYS A 301 0.83 -10.72 14.93
N THR A 302 -0.02 -10.77 13.93
CA THR A 302 -1.14 -9.82 13.78
C THR A 302 -2.39 -10.55 13.30
N ASP A 303 -3.53 -10.10 13.78
CA ASP A 303 -4.87 -10.53 13.38
C ASP A 303 -5.70 -9.37 12.82
N GLY A 304 -5.04 -8.24 12.48
CA GLY A 304 -5.70 -7.02 12.04
C GLY A 304 -6.65 -7.21 10.87
N ALA A 305 -6.27 -8.03 9.89
CA ALA A 305 -7.15 -8.33 8.75
C ALA A 305 -8.45 -9.05 9.17
N LYS A 306 -8.35 -9.99 10.11
CA LYS A 306 -9.50 -10.72 10.65
C LYS A 306 -10.40 -9.80 11.47
N LYS A 307 -9.83 -9.00 12.38
CA LYS A 307 -10.56 -8.02 13.18
C LYS A 307 -11.29 -7.00 12.31
N ALA A 308 -10.61 -6.49 11.26
CA ALA A 308 -11.25 -5.59 10.31
C ALA A 308 -12.45 -6.23 9.60
N ALA A 309 -12.33 -7.49 9.17
CA ALA A 309 -13.43 -8.23 8.57
C ALA A 309 -14.60 -8.45 9.55
N GLU A 310 -14.31 -8.80 10.80
CA GLU A 310 -15.33 -8.96 11.86
C GLU A 310 -16.10 -7.65 12.08
N ILE A 311 -15.42 -6.50 12.11
CA ILE A 311 -16.06 -5.19 12.20
C ILE A 311 -16.98 -4.93 10.99
N ILE A 312 -16.52 -5.23 9.78
CA ILE A 312 -17.32 -5.07 8.56
C ILE A 312 -18.57 -5.95 8.62
N LEU A 313 -18.43 -7.23 8.98
CA LEU A 313 -19.53 -8.17 9.06
C LEU A 313 -20.58 -7.79 10.11
N GLN A 314 -20.20 -7.14 11.21
CA GLN A 314 -21.14 -6.60 12.21
C GLN A 314 -22.04 -5.48 11.67
N HIS A 315 -21.68 -4.86 10.56
CA HIS A 315 -22.41 -3.76 9.92
C HIS A 315 -23.14 -4.19 8.64
N THR A 316 -23.00 -5.44 8.20
CA THR A 316 -23.83 -6.05 7.16
C THR A 316 -25.09 -6.60 7.83
N SER A 317 -26.24 -5.98 7.55
CA SER A 317 -27.55 -6.40 8.07
C SER A 317 -28.02 -7.71 7.42
#